data_2ee1d838b733d45048b69706fc630bef
#
_entry.id   2ee1d838b733d45048b69706fc630bef
#
_cell.length_a   1.000
_cell.length_b   1.000
_cell.length_c   1.000
_cell.angle_alpha   90.00
_cell.angle_beta   90.00
_cell.angle_gamma   90.00
#
_symmetry.space_group_name_H-M   'P 1'
#
loop_
_entity.id
_entity.type
_entity.pdbx_description
1 polymer ?
#
loop_
_entity_poly.entity_id
_entity_poly.type
_entity_poly.pdbx_seq_one_letter_code
_entity_poly.pdbx_strand_id
1 'polypeptide(L)'
;LFSNYEYNLIDSNSSSPSFEQVVGPQLLNTSQVTVHYFGHFNWGTCTVRFGQVRDVVENLYFEGYENKIKLFGIGKTQHQSSLSNWTNGNNTSVCMDESPENLVWNSWNANQRDLFILDHAGNLIYQDNISSGVPNDLQSTLIELIEQIPIDQIPGDMNTDGGINVLDIVLISNLIFINEYNETGDVNMDGILNVLDIVL
;
A
#
# COMPACT_ATOMS: atom_id res chain seq x y z
N LEU A 1 -18.64 -7.39 0.78
CA LEU A 1 -17.89 -8.46 0.09
C LEU A 1 -16.58 -8.57 0.80
N PHE A 2 -16.31 -9.68 1.48
CA PHE A 2 -14.99 -9.94 2.06
C PHE A 2 -14.05 -10.25 0.90
N SER A 3 -12.91 -9.57 0.86
CA SER A 3 -11.83 -9.90 -0.05
C SER A 3 -11.35 -11.34 0.24
N ASN A 4 -11.21 -12.18 -0.78
CA ASN A 4 -10.63 -13.52 -0.61
C ASN A 4 -9.10 -13.48 -0.38
N TYR A 5 -8.51 -12.27 -0.37
CA TYR A 5 -7.07 -12.03 -0.31
C TYR A 5 -6.69 -11.44 1.06
N GLU A 6 -6.91 -12.19 2.14
CA GLU A 6 -6.57 -11.81 3.50
C GLU A 6 -5.61 -12.83 4.11
N TYR A 7 -4.74 -12.38 4.98
CA TYR A 7 -3.91 -13.24 5.82
C TYR A 7 -3.39 -12.50 7.05
N ASN A 8 -2.99 -13.25 8.06
CA ASN A 8 -2.27 -12.77 9.24
C ASN A 8 -0.96 -13.55 9.34
N LEU A 9 0.14 -12.94 8.89
CA LEU A 9 1.48 -13.52 9.00
C LEU A 9 2.36 -12.62 9.86
N ILE A 10 3.39 -13.22 10.47
CA ILE A 10 4.39 -12.47 11.24
C ILE A 10 5.47 -11.97 10.29
N ASP A 11 5.81 -10.69 10.37
CA ASP A 11 6.97 -10.14 9.68
C ASP A 11 8.25 -10.64 10.32
N SER A 12 9.06 -11.33 9.53
CA SER A 12 10.28 -12.00 9.97
C SER A 12 11.56 -11.21 9.60
N ASN A 13 11.44 -10.04 8.96
CA ASN A 13 12.59 -9.21 8.64
C ASN A 13 12.95 -8.30 9.82
N SER A 14 14.05 -8.59 10.49
CA SER A 14 14.52 -7.80 11.66
C SER A 14 14.85 -6.33 11.35
N SER A 15 14.97 -5.96 10.08
CA SER A 15 15.18 -4.57 9.64
C SER A 15 13.88 -3.86 9.27
N SER A 16 12.76 -4.59 9.20
CA SER A 16 11.44 -4.01 8.90
C SER A 16 10.87 -3.25 10.11
N PRO A 17 10.19 -2.12 9.88
CA PRO A 17 9.45 -1.42 10.93
C PRO A 17 8.36 -2.27 11.61
N SER A 18 7.85 -3.30 10.92
CA SER A 18 6.84 -4.23 11.43
C SER A 18 7.41 -5.57 11.92
N PHE A 19 8.73 -5.64 12.20
CA PHE A 19 9.36 -6.87 12.70
C PHE A 19 8.61 -7.46 13.91
N GLU A 20 8.37 -8.77 13.87
CA GLU A 20 7.59 -9.53 14.89
C GLU A 20 6.13 -9.10 15.06
N GLN A 21 5.63 -8.21 14.20
CA GLN A 21 4.22 -7.84 14.20
C GLN A 21 3.43 -8.69 13.20
N VAL A 22 2.14 -8.83 13.47
CA VAL A 22 1.19 -9.40 12.51
C VAL A 22 0.99 -8.41 11.38
N VAL A 23 1.11 -8.87 10.14
CA VAL A 23 0.90 -8.09 8.93
C VAL A 23 -0.06 -8.82 7.98
N GLY A 24 -0.73 -8.06 7.14
CA GLY A 24 -1.65 -8.56 6.13
C GLY A 24 -2.35 -7.41 5.41
N PRO A 25 -2.90 -7.64 4.20
CA PRO A 25 -3.50 -6.57 3.40
C PRO A 25 -4.70 -5.91 4.10
N GLN A 26 -5.53 -6.68 4.79
CA GLN A 26 -6.73 -6.17 5.50
C GLN A 26 -6.40 -5.17 6.63
N LEU A 27 -5.16 -5.13 7.11
CA LEU A 27 -4.72 -4.16 8.12
C LEU A 27 -4.37 -2.80 7.50
N LEU A 28 -4.27 -2.73 6.17
CA LEU A 28 -3.88 -1.56 5.39
C LEU A 28 -4.99 -1.10 4.43
N ASN A 29 -6.12 -1.82 4.40
CA ASN A 29 -7.27 -1.48 3.56
C ASN A 29 -7.76 -0.06 3.87
N THR A 30 -8.19 0.63 2.83
CA THR A 30 -8.60 2.03 2.77
C THR A 30 -7.47 3.06 2.67
N SER A 31 -6.22 2.70 2.97
CA SER A 31 -5.10 3.66 2.98
C SER A 31 -3.94 3.31 2.06
N GLN A 32 -3.79 2.04 1.65
CA GLN A 32 -2.64 1.61 0.88
C GLN A 32 -3.00 0.59 -0.22
N VAL A 33 -2.29 0.71 -1.34
CA VAL A 33 -2.14 -0.36 -2.33
C VAL A 33 -1.17 -1.39 -1.75
N THR A 34 -1.47 -2.68 -1.89
CA THR A 34 -0.59 -3.73 -1.39
C THR A 34 -0.08 -4.64 -2.50
N VAL A 35 1.21 -4.91 -2.45
CA VAL A 35 1.93 -5.75 -3.41
C VAL A 35 2.41 -7.01 -2.69
N HIS A 36 2.12 -8.18 -3.24
CA HIS A 36 2.45 -9.45 -2.61
C HIS A 36 3.24 -10.31 -3.58
N TYR A 37 4.48 -10.62 -3.22
CA TYR A 37 5.33 -11.48 -4.01
C TYR A 37 5.52 -12.83 -3.32
N PHE A 38 5.18 -13.90 -4.02
CA PHE A 38 5.31 -15.27 -3.55
C PHE A 38 6.56 -15.93 -4.14
N GLY A 39 7.40 -16.53 -3.30
CA GLY A 39 8.61 -17.19 -3.78
C GLY A 39 9.33 -18.03 -2.73
N HIS A 40 10.41 -18.67 -3.15
CA HIS A 40 11.24 -19.50 -2.30
C HIS A 40 12.54 -18.79 -1.95
N PHE A 41 12.85 -18.64 -0.66
CA PHE A 41 14.05 -17.92 -0.18
C PHE A 41 15.37 -18.52 -0.68
N ASN A 42 15.41 -19.82 -0.95
CA ASN A 42 16.60 -20.55 -1.37
C ASN A 42 16.79 -20.61 -2.90
N TRP A 43 15.92 -19.94 -3.68
CA TRP A 43 16.01 -19.96 -5.16
C TRP A 43 16.47 -18.60 -5.69
N GLY A 44 17.63 -18.57 -6.34
CA GLY A 44 18.24 -17.32 -6.83
C GLY A 44 17.33 -16.48 -7.75
N THR A 45 16.56 -17.14 -8.65
CA THR A 45 15.58 -16.42 -9.50
C THR A 45 14.48 -15.76 -8.67
N CYS A 46 14.01 -16.40 -7.58
CA CYS A 46 13.01 -15.79 -6.70
C CYS A 46 13.60 -14.57 -5.99
N THR A 47 14.83 -14.67 -5.50
CA THR A 47 15.55 -13.54 -4.87
C THR A 47 15.72 -12.38 -5.84
N VAL A 48 16.12 -12.64 -7.08
CA VAL A 48 16.29 -11.60 -8.10
C VAL A 48 14.96 -10.91 -8.41
N ARG A 49 13.86 -11.67 -8.58
CA ARG A 49 12.53 -11.09 -8.87
C ARG A 49 11.99 -10.29 -7.70
N PHE A 50 12.15 -10.81 -6.47
CA PHE A 50 11.78 -10.05 -5.27
C PHE A 50 12.52 -8.71 -5.19
N GLY A 51 13.83 -8.73 -5.41
CA GLY A 51 14.65 -7.51 -5.45
C GLY A 51 14.16 -6.51 -6.49
N GLN A 52 13.85 -6.96 -7.71
CA GLN A 52 13.35 -6.10 -8.78
C GLN A 52 11.99 -5.46 -8.44
N VAL A 53 11.05 -6.22 -7.86
CA VAL A 53 9.75 -5.67 -7.39
C VAL A 53 9.97 -4.67 -6.26
N ARG A 54 10.85 -5.01 -5.31
CA ARG A 54 11.22 -4.11 -4.22
C ARG A 54 11.80 -2.79 -4.75
N ASP A 55 12.72 -2.84 -5.69
CA ASP A 55 13.36 -1.65 -6.26
C ASP A 55 12.31 -0.71 -6.89
N VAL A 56 11.27 -1.26 -7.55
CA VAL A 56 10.13 -0.47 -8.05
C VAL A 56 9.37 0.22 -6.91
N VAL A 57 9.07 -0.52 -5.83
CA VAL A 57 8.33 0.04 -4.69
C VAL A 57 9.18 1.06 -3.93
N GLU A 58 10.48 0.82 -3.74
CA GLU A 58 11.40 1.77 -3.12
C GLU A 58 11.52 3.07 -3.94
N ASN A 59 11.49 3.00 -5.28
CA ASN A 59 11.44 4.21 -6.11
C ASN A 59 10.17 5.04 -5.83
N LEU A 60 9.02 4.39 -5.65
CA LEU A 60 7.79 5.07 -5.28
C LEU A 60 7.89 5.73 -3.89
N TYR A 61 8.62 5.14 -2.95
CA TYR A 61 8.88 5.78 -1.65
C TYR A 61 9.69 7.07 -1.82
N PHE A 62 10.71 7.10 -2.69
CA PHE A 62 11.45 8.33 -3.01
C PHE A 62 10.60 9.38 -3.73
N GLU A 63 9.55 8.96 -4.43
CA GLU A 63 8.57 9.85 -5.06
C GLU A 63 7.49 10.36 -4.07
N GLY A 64 7.54 9.96 -2.77
CA GLY A 64 6.66 10.42 -1.72
C GLY A 64 5.44 9.52 -1.45
N TYR A 65 5.42 8.31 -2.00
CA TYR A 65 4.30 7.36 -1.84
C TYR A 65 4.52 6.32 -0.71
N GLU A 66 5.49 6.50 0.20
CA GLU A 66 5.84 5.51 1.23
C GLU A 66 4.67 5.11 2.15
N ASN A 67 3.70 6.01 2.34
CA ASN A 67 2.50 5.77 3.14
C ASN A 67 1.28 5.31 2.30
N LYS A 68 1.45 5.12 0.99
CA LYS A 68 0.38 4.78 0.06
C LYS A 68 0.51 3.37 -0.54
N ILE A 69 1.67 2.73 -0.35
CA ILE A 69 1.95 1.41 -0.90
C ILE A 69 2.76 0.57 0.09
N LYS A 70 2.50 -0.73 0.11
CA LYS A 70 3.26 -1.69 0.92
C LYS A 70 3.59 -2.95 0.12
N LEU A 71 4.85 -3.38 0.19
CA LEU A 71 5.30 -4.67 -0.37
C LEU A 71 5.44 -5.72 0.73
N PHE A 72 4.94 -6.91 0.45
CA PHE A 72 5.13 -8.12 1.26
C PHE A 72 5.80 -9.21 0.44
N GLY A 73 6.92 -9.73 0.94
CA GLY A 73 7.52 -10.96 0.44
C GLY A 73 6.98 -12.16 1.22
N ILE A 74 6.43 -13.17 0.56
CA ILE A 74 5.79 -14.32 1.21
C ILE A 74 6.48 -15.61 0.79
N GLY A 75 7.29 -16.15 1.69
CA GLY A 75 7.94 -17.45 1.53
C GLY A 75 7.26 -18.54 2.33
N LYS A 76 7.92 -19.70 2.44
CA LYS A 76 7.47 -20.85 3.23
C LYS A 76 8.46 -21.16 4.33
N THR A 77 8.00 -21.55 5.52
CA THR A 77 8.87 -21.88 6.68
C THR A 77 9.88 -23.00 6.38
N GLN A 78 9.55 -23.92 5.48
CA GLN A 78 10.49 -24.96 5.03
C GLN A 78 11.79 -24.43 4.42
N HIS A 79 11.83 -23.14 4.00
CA HIS A 79 12.99 -22.47 3.43
C HIS A 79 13.58 -21.38 4.34
N GLN A 80 13.20 -21.35 5.63
CA GLN A 80 13.59 -20.30 6.59
C GLN A 80 15.10 -20.14 6.75
N SER A 81 15.90 -21.22 6.58
CA SER A 81 17.36 -21.15 6.66
C SER A 81 17.99 -20.20 5.61
N SER A 82 17.26 -19.85 4.58
CA SER A 82 17.67 -18.94 3.51
C SER A 82 16.93 -17.59 3.56
N LEU A 83 16.25 -17.27 4.63
CA LEU A 83 15.50 -16.03 4.83
C LEU A 83 16.35 -14.78 4.56
N SER A 84 17.63 -14.82 4.96
CA SER A 84 18.60 -13.76 4.76
C SER A 84 18.77 -13.33 3.30
N ASN A 85 18.45 -14.19 2.32
CA ASN A 85 18.50 -13.83 0.92
C ASN A 85 17.48 -12.75 0.54
N TRP A 86 16.41 -12.60 1.33
CA TRP A 86 15.36 -11.60 1.09
C TRP A 86 15.35 -10.46 2.10
N THR A 87 16.00 -10.63 3.25
CA THR A 87 15.99 -9.63 4.34
C THR A 87 17.27 -8.81 4.44
N ASN A 88 18.40 -9.32 3.91
CA ASN A 88 19.66 -8.59 3.99
C ASN A 88 19.62 -7.29 3.18
N GLY A 89 19.94 -6.18 3.86
CA GLY A 89 20.12 -4.87 3.22
C GLY A 89 18.84 -4.16 2.82
N ASN A 90 17.68 -4.59 3.32
CA ASN A 90 16.41 -3.90 3.08
C ASN A 90 15.48 -4.00 4.30
N ASN A 91 14.45 -3.15 4.32
CA ASN A 91 13.44 -3.06 5.38
C ASN A 91 12.03 -3.51 4.93
N THR A 92 11.93 -4.20 3.80
CA THR A 92 10.67 -4.73 3.28
C THR A 92 10.12 -5.81 4.21
N SER A 93 8.81 -5.84 4.44
CA SER A 93 8.17 -6.91 5.21
C SER A 93 8.31 -8.25 4.50
N VAL A 94 8.88 -9.23 5.18
CA VAL A 94 9.07 -10.60 4.68
C VAL A 94 8.44 -11.58 5.65
N CYS A 95 7.48 -12.33 5.16
CA CYS A 95 6.67 -13.25 5.95
C CYS A 95 6.91 -14.70 5.56
N MET A 96 6.64 -15.61 6.48
CA MET A 96 6.71 -17.03 6.24
C MET A 96 5.33 -17.67 6.46
N ASP A 97 4.84 -18.34 5.41
CA ASP A 97 3.66 -19.18 5.50
C ASP A 97 4.05 -20.55 6.08
N GLU A 98 3.28 -21.03 7.05
CA GLU A 98 3.64 -22.21 7.85
C GLU A 98 3.53 -23.50 7.04
N SER A 99 4.61 -24.23 6.95
CA SER A 99 4.67 -25.53 6.29
C SER A 99 4.33 -26.67 7.28
N PRO A 100 3.66 -27.76 6.84
CA PRO A 100 3.36 -28.10 5.43
C PRO A 100 2.07 -27.52 4.89
N GLU A 101 1.21 -26.90 5.70
CA GLU A 101 -0.14 -26.46 5.33
C GLU A 101 -0.10 -25.35 4.29
N ASN A 102 0.82 -24.38 4.42
CA ASN A 102 0.98 -23.25 3.52
C ASN A 102 -0.37 -22.59 3.18
N LEU A 103 -1.11 -22.19 4.21
CA LEU A 103 -2.50 -21.77 4.08
C LEU A 103 -2.70 -20.55 3.18
N VAL A 104 -1.78 -19.58 3.26
CA VAL A 104 -1.84 -18.37 2.43
C VAL A 104 -1.53 -18.71 0.98
N TRP A 105 -0.48 -19.48 0.71
CA TRP A 105 -0.17 -19.95 -0.63
C TRP A 105 -1.35 -20.70 -1.27
N ASN A 106 -1.99 -21.58 -0.49
CA ASN A 106 -3.10 -22.39 -0.96
C ASN A 106 -4.37 -21.56 -1.19
N SER A 107 -4.70 -20.67 -0.26
CA SER A 107 -5.91 -19.84 -0.37
C SER A 107 -5.82 -18.83 -1.53
N TRP A 108 -4.62 -18.34 -1.84
CA TRP A 108 -4.37 -17.43 -2.96
C TRP A 108 -4.11 -18.18 -4.29
N ASN A 109 -4.07 -19.51 -4.26
CA ASN A 109 -3.65 -20.35 -5.39
C ASN A 109 -2.30 -19.88 -5.98
N ALA A 110 -1.38 -19.47 -5.09
CA ALA A 110 -0.12 -18.86 -5.45
C ALA A 110 0.94 -19.90 -5.84
N ASN A 111 1.75 -19.57 -6.82
CA ASN A 111 2.93 -20.30 -7.22
C ASN A 111 4.18 -19.46 -6.98
N GLN A 112 5.34 -20.09 -7.06
CA GLN A 112 6.61 -19.38 -6.95
C GLN A 112 6.75 -18.34 -8.07
N ARG A 113 7.14 -17.12 -7.70
CA ARG A 113 7.26 -15.93 -8.55
C ARG A 113 5.94 -15.35 -9.02
N ASP A 114 4.84 -15.67 -8.35
CA ASP A 114 3.60 -14.96 -8.56
C ASP A 114 3.64 -13.60 -7.83
N LEU A 115 3.13 -12.61 -8.54
CA LEU A 115 2.94 -11.26 -8.06
C LEU A 115 1.44 -10.96 -8.04
N PHE A 116 0.95 -10.47 -6.90
CA PHE A 116 -0.42 -10.02 -6.72
C PHE A 116 -0.40 -8.55 -6.31
N ILE A 117 -1.34 -7.78 -6.83
CA ILE A 117 -1.54 -6.39 -6.43
C ILE A 117 -2.99 -6.20 -6.05
N LEU A 118 -3.23 -5.70 -4.85
CA LEU A 118 -4.55 -5.32 -4.37
C LEU A 118 -4.64 -3.80 -4.31
N ASP A 119 -5.81 -3.27 -4.68
CA ASP A 119 -6.12 -1.86 -4.49
C ASP A 119 -6.32 -1.52 -3.00
N HIS A 120 -6.56 -0.25 -2.72
CA HIS A 120 -6.82 0.25 -1.36
C HIS A 120 -8.09 -0.35 -0.72
N ALA A 121 -9.01 -0.90 -1.49
CA ALA A 121 -10.21 -1.58 -1.00
C ALA A 121 -10.01 -3.10 -0.82
N GLY A 122 -8.80 -3.61 -1.09
CA GLY A 122 -8.46 -5.03 -0.99
C GLY A 122 -8.92 -5.87 -2.17
N ASN A 123 -9.32 -5.26 -3.29
CA ASN A 123 -9.68 -6.00 -4.50
C ASN A 123 -8.42 -6.40 -5.27
N LEU A 124 -8.41 -7.61 -5.80
CA LEU A 124 -7.35 -8.06 -6.70
C LEU A 124 -7.43 -7.32 -8.04
N ILE A 125 -6.37 -6.58 -8.37
CA ILE A 125 -6.25 -5.83 -9.63
C ILE A 125 -5.30 -6.52 -10.60
N TYR A 126 -4.24 -7.12 -10.07
CA TYR A 126 -3.23 -7.79 -10.90
C TYR A 126 -2.79 -9.10 -10.27
N GLN A 127 -2.66 -10.13 -11.11
CA GLN A 127 -2.04 -11.41 -10.77
C GLN A 127 -1.34 -11.97 -11.99
N ASP A 128 -0.04 -12.21 -11.87
CA ASP A 128 0.73 -12.89 -12.92
C ASP A 128 1.97 -13.57 -12.35
N ASN A 129 2.51 -14.53 -13.09
CA ASN A 129 3.77 -15.18 -12.79
C ASN A 129 4.94 -14.45 -13.48
N ILE A 130 5.74 -13.75 -12.71
CA ILE A 130 6.84 -12.92 -13.21
C ILE A 130 8.17 -13.69 -13.41
N SER A 131 8.11 -14.99 -13.71
CA SER A 131 9.31 -15.81 -13.99
C SER A 131 10.15 -15.27 -15.14
N SER A 132 9.50 -14.75 -16.18
CA SER A 132 10.14 -14.17 -17.36
C SER A 132 10.72 -12.76 -17.12
N GLY A 133 10.16 -12.00 -16.17
CA GLY A 133 10.58 -10.63 -15.86
C GLY A 133 9.50 -9.90 -15.06
N VAL A 134 9.88 -8.81 -14.42
CA VAL A 134 8.93 -7.86 -13.84
C VAL A 134 8.31 -7.05 -14.98
N PRO A 135 6.99 -6.79 -14.98
CA PRO A 135 6.35 -5.98 -16.01
C PRO A 135 6.97 -4.58 -16.10
N ASN A 136 7.20 -4.11 -17.33
CA ASN A 136 7.81 -2.80 -17.56
C ASN A 136 6.91 -1.62 -17.11
N ASP A 137 5.62 -1.84 -17.04
CA ASP A 137 4.59 -0.89 -16.63
C ASP A 137 4.19 -1.03 -15.15
N LEU A 138 4.90 -1.87 -14.38
CA LEU A 138 4.56 -2.08 -12.96
C LEU A 138 4.50 -0.77 -12.18
N GLN A 139 5.49 0.12 -12.35
CA GLN A 139 5.53 1.39 -11.61
C GLN A 139 4.33 2.29 -11.96
N SER A 140 4.02 2.45 -13.25
CA SER A 140 2.87 3.27 -13.68
C SER A 140 1.53 2.69 -13.21
N THR A 141 1.38 1.36 -13.25
CA THR A 141 0.19 0.68 -12.72
C THR A 141 0.02 0.93 -11.22
N LEU A 142 1.10 0.88 -10.45
CA LEU A 142 1.04 1.16 -9.01
C LEU A 142 0.67 2.63 -8.72
N ILE A 143 1.21 3.59 -9.48
CA ILE A 143 0.86 5.01 -9.36
C ILE A 143 -0.64 5.21 -9.65
N GLU A 144 -1.15 4.65 -10.75
CA GLU A 144 -2.57 4.75 -11.10
C GLU A 144 -3.49 4.21 -9.98
N LEU A 145 -3.09 3.15 -9.28
CA LEU A 145 -3.84 2.61 -8.15
C LEU A 145 -3.73 3.48 -6.89
N ILE A 146 -2.55 4.02 -6.63
CA ILE A 146 -2.31 4.94 -5.50
C ILE A 146 -3.14 6.21 -5.64
N GLU A 147 -3.25 6.76 -6.86
CA GLU A 147 -4.04 7.95 -7.15
C GLU A 147 -5.56 7.73 -6.97
N GLN A 148 -6.01 6.47 -6.92
CA GLN A 148 -7.41 6.10 -6.63
C GLN A 148 -7.69 5.97 -5.13
N ILE A 149 -6.68 6.03 -4.25
CA ILE A 149 -6.90 6.00 -2.81
C ILE A 149 -7.68 7.25 -2.43
N PRO A 150 -8.84 7.12 -1.78
CA PRO A 150 -9.58 8.28 -1.31
C PRO A 150 -8.69 9.16 -0.44
N ILE A 151 -8.65 10.43 -0.77
CA ILE A 151 -8.06 11.42 0.13
C ILE A 151 -9.08 11.57 1.25
N ASP A 152 -8.70 11.23 2.49
CA ASP A 152 -9.51 11.59 3.65
C ASP A 152 -9.60 13.12 3.65
N GLN A 153 -10.73 13.64 3.17
CA GLN A 153 -10.97 15.07 3.18
C GLN A 153 -11.14 15.51 4.62
N ILE A 154 -10.13 16.16 5.16
CA ILE A 154 -10.25 16.84 6.45
C ILE A 154 -11.09 18.09 6.19
N PRO A 155 -12.31 18.21 6.78
CA PRO A 155 -13.10 19.41 6.60
C PRO A 155 -12.27 20.65 6.93
N GLY A 156 -12.20 21.58 6.01
CA GLY A 156 -11.39 22.79 6.15
C GLY A 156 -9.96 22.71 5.59
N ASP A 157 -9.42 21.55 5.26
CA ASP A 157 -8.12 21.39 4.59
C ASP A 157 -8.30 21.55 3.06
N MET A 158 -8.29 22.78 2.60
CA MET A 158 -8.59 23.14 1.22
C MET A 158 -7.44 22.85 0.25
N ASN A 159 -6.21 22.83 0.74
CA ASN A 159 -5.01 22.59 -0.07
C ASN A 159 -4.56 21.12 0.00
N THR A 160 -5.24 20.28 0.83
CA THR A 160 -4.94 18.86 1.04
C THR A 160 -3.50 18.57 1.50
N ASP A 161 -2.92 19.51 2.31
CA ASP A 161 -1.59 19.31 2.88
C ASP A 161 -1.60 18.52 4.20
N GLY A 162 -2.77 18.13 4.69
CA GLY A 162 -3.01 17.36 5.91
C GLY A 162 -3.10 18.22 7.17
N GLY A 163 -3.17 19.55 7.05
CA GLY A 163 -3.26 20.45 8.18
C GLY A 163 -4.16 21.67 7.93
N ILE A 164 -5.09 21.94 8.84
CA ILE A 164 -5.90 23.16 8.76
C ILE A 164 -5.08 24.37 9.23
N ASN A 165 -4.87 25.33 8.35
CA ASN A 165 -4.05 26.50 8.63
C ASN A 165 -4.53 27.76 7.85
N VAL A 166 -3.77 28.85 7.95
CA VAL A 166 -4.15 30.12 7.32
C VAL A 166 -4.26 30.05 5.79
N LEU A 167 -3.58 29.12 5.13
CA LEU A 167 -3.68 28.96 3.66
C LEU A 167 -5.06 28.44 3.28
N ASP A 168 -5.64 27.55 4.07
CA ASP A 168 -6.99 27.02 3.85
C ASP A 168 -8.04 28.09 4.06
N ILE A 169 -7.88 28.92 5.09
CA ILE A 169 -8.75 30.09 5.34
C ILE A 169 -8.75 31.03 4.13
N VAL A 170 -7.60 31.27 3.52
CA VAL A 170 -7.50 32.10 2.31
C VAL A 170 -8.24 31.46 1.16
N LEU A 171 -8.14 30.14 0.96
CA LEU A 171 -8.83 29.44 -0.10
C LEU A 171 -10.34 29.46 0.10
N ILE A 172 -10.84 29.18 1.33
CA ILE A 172 -12.26 29.29 1.67
C ILE A 172 -12.77 30.71 1.41
N SER A 173 -12.04 31.73 1.88
CA SER A 173 -12.41 33.14 1.69
C SER A 173 -12.55 33.52 0.22
N ASN A 174 -11.65 33.02 -0.65
CA ASN A 174 -11.71 33.25 -2.08
C ASN A 174 -12.95 32.63 -2.69
N LEU A 175 -13.32 31.40 -2.32
CA LEU A 175 -14.53 30.72 -2.81
C LEU A 175 -15.79 31.46 -2.36
N ILE A 176 -15.85 31.91 -1.11
CA ILE A 176 -16.96 32.74 -0.61
C ILE A 176 -17.09 34.04 -1.44
N PHE A 177 -15.94 34.66 -1.74
CA PHE A 177 -15.95 35.91 -2.49
C PHE A 177 -16.49 35.76 -3.91
N ILE A 178 -16.20 34.63 -4.58
CA ILE A 178 -16.71 34.35 -5.95
C ILE A 178 -18.04 33.59 -5.94
N ASN A 179 -18.59 33.32 -4.74
CA ASN A 179 -19.85 32.60 -4.52
C ASN A 179 -19.83 31.18 -5.12
N GLU A 180 -18.71 30.50 -5.00
CA GLU A 180 -18.56 29.06 -5.36
C GLU A 180 -18.65 28.18 -4.13
N TYR A 181 -19.38 27.06 -4.24
CA TYR A 181 -19.49 26.05 -3.17
C TYR A 181 -18.36 25.03 -3.27
N ASN A 182 -17.87 24.61 -2.12
CA ASN A 182 -16.93 23.50 -1.99
C ASN A 182 -17.26 22.70 -0.72
N GLU A 183 -17.39 21.38 -0.87
CA GLU A 183 -17.78 20.48 0.22
C GLU A 183 -16.72 20.41 1.34
N THR A 184 -15.43 20.41 0.99
CA THR A 184 -14.33 20.42 1.97
C THR A 184 -14.29 21.70 2.79
N GLY A 185 -14.68 22.83 2.17
CA GLY A 185 -14.73 24.13 2.81
C GLY A 185 -15.98 24.36 3.68
N ASP A 186 -17.05 23.60 3.46
CA ASP A 186 -18.29 23.62 4.27
C ASP A 186 -18.04 22.83 5.57
N VAL A 187 -17.33 23.45 6.51
CA VAL A 187 -16.86 22.82 7.76
C VAL A 187 -18.00 22.46 8.68
N ASN A 188 -19.07 23.27 8.68
CA ASN A 188 -20.24 23.03 9.52
C ASN A 188 -21.29 22.12 8.88
N MET A 189 -21.10 21.74 7.60
CA MET A 189 -21.96 20.82 6.83
C MET A 189 -23.41 21.34 6.68
N ASP A 190 -23.62 22.66 6.60
CA ASP A 190 -24.95 23.24 6.43
C ASP A 190 -25.37 23.41 4.96
N GLY A 191 -24.49 23.09 4.02
CA GLY A 191 -24.68 23.18 2.57
C GLY A 191 -24.47 24.58 2.03
N ILE A 192 -23.88 25.51 2.79
CA ILE A 192 -23.63 26.89 2.40
C ILE A 192 -22.20 27.27 2.78
N LEU A 193 -21.37 27.53 1.79
CA LEU A 193 -20.02 28.03 2.07
C LEU A 193 -20.06 29.53 2.42
N ASN A 194 -19.76 29.87 3.67
CA ASN A 194 -19.83 31.23 4.19
C ASN A 194 -18.81 31.49 5.31
N VAL A 195 -18.86 32.69 5.93
CA VAL A 195 -17.90 33.07 6.97
C VAL A 195 -17.95 32.19 8.22
N LEU A 196 -19.04 31.47 8.48
CA LEU A 196 -19.14 30.58 9.63
C LEU A 196 -18.19 29.40 9.52
N ASP A 197 -17.89 28.95 8.29
CA ASP A 197 -16.93 27.86 8.02
C ASP A 197 -15.48 28.27 8.28
N ILE A 198 -15.20 29.58 8.34
CA ILE A 198 -13.85 30.10 8.64
C ILE A 198 -13.61 30.21 10.16
N VAL A 199 -14.67 30.35 10.95
CA VAL A 199 -14.54 30.64 12.40
C VAL A 199 -14.75 29.42 13.28
N LEU A 200 -15.01 28.26 12.70
CA LEU A 200 -15.08 26.97 13.38
C LEU A 200 -13.74 26.27 13.42
#